data_83f249efcf32d89986424ad86e1771c4
#
_entry.id   83f249efcf32d89986424ad86e1771c4
#
_cell.length_a   1.000
_cell.length_b   1.000
_cell.length_c   1.000
_cell.angle_alpha   90.00
_cell.angle_beta   90.00
_cell.angle_gamma   90.00
#
_symmetry.space_group_name_H-M   'P 1'
#
loop_
_entity.id
_entity.type
_entity.pdbx_description
1 polymer ?
#
loop_
_entity_poly.entity_id
_entity_poly.type
_entity_poly.pdbx_seq_one_letter_code
_entity_poly.pdbx_strand_id
1 'polypeptide(L)'
;MMRAHLVVTILAFGVASCTAAVQAPAPNPLTGTAVDLSHDYSDQTIFWPTAEGFRLDKVAGGMTPQGYYYAANNFATAEHGGTHLDAPVHFAEGRWSVEQIPLEQLIGEAAVIDVSEKCAAQPDYQVTVADLEAWERAHESLNGTIVLIRTDYSQRWPDAAAYLGTAERGEGAVAKLHFPGLHPDAAKWLVANRTVKAVGIDTASIDYGQSTLFETHRVLYERNIPGLENIANLERLPPRGATVIALPMKIKGGSGAPLRAIAIIP
;
A
#
# COMPACT_ATOMS: atom_id res chain seq x y z
N MET A 1 -17.91 -40.93 -86.42
CA MET A 1 -18.69 -40.65 -85.21
C MET A 1 -17.71 -40.62 -84.01
N MET A 2 -17.23 -39.45 -83.60
CA MET A 2 -16.34 -39.30 -82.45
C MET A 2 -17.18 -38.84 -81.23
N ARG A 3 -17.15 -39.64 -80.19
CA ARG A 3 -17.80 -39.27 -78.90
C ARG A 3 -16.77 -38.50 -78.05
N ALA A 4 -17.06 -37.23 -77.76
CA ALA A 4 -16.28 -36.44 -76.85
C ALA A 4 -16.72 -36.79 -75.36
N HIS A 5 -15.75 -37.14 -74.52
CA HIS A 5 -15.93 -37.33 -73.10
C HIS A 5 -15.65 -36.00 -72.38
N LEU A 6 -16.66 -35.49 -71.74
CA LEU A 6 -16.55 -34.29 -70.88
C LEU A 6 -16.08 -34.76 -69.51
N VAL A 7 -14.89 -34.35 -69.11
CA VAL A 7 -14.36 -34.56 -67.74
C VAL A 7 -14.77 -33.32 -66.87
N VAL A 8 -15.65 -33.56 -65.92
CA VAL A 8 -16.03 -32.52 -64.91
C VAL A 8 -15.11 -32.68 -63.74
N THR A 9 -14.23 -31.71 -63.52
CA THR A 9 -13.36 -31.61 -62.33
C THR A 9 -14.12 -30.87 -61.24
N ILE A 10 -14.47 -31.55 -60.15
CA ILE A 10 -15.11 -30.95 -58.96
C ILE A 10 -13.98 -30.45 -58.04
N LEU A 11 -13.83 -29.12 -57.94
CA LEU A 11 -12.98 -28.51 -56.92
C LEU A 11 -13.73 -28.51 -55.58
N ALA A 12 -13.26 -29.29 -54.61
CA ALA A 12 -13.72 -29.23 -53.23
C ALA A 12 -13.06 -28.06 -52.51
N PHE A 13 -13.81 -27.02 -52.18
CA PHE A 13 -13.37 -25.95 -51.28
C PHE A 13 -13.48 -26.44 -49.82
N GLY A 14 -12.34 -26.71 -49.20
CA GLY A 14 -12.25 -26.98 -47.77
C GLY A 14 -12.47 -25.66 -46.98
N VAL A 15 -13.58 -25.55 -46.29
CA VAL A 15 -13.84 -24.45 -45.34
C VAL A 15 -13.06 -24.75 -44.05
N ALA A 16 -11.92 -24.09 -43.87
CA ALA A 16 -11.19 -24.14 -42.61
C ALA A 16 -12.01 -23.37 -41.55
N SER A 17 -12.67 -24.08 -40.63
CA SER A 17 -13.38 -23.51 -39.49
C SER A 17 -12.34 -23.09 -38.48
N CYS A 18 -12.00 -21.77 -38.40
CA CYS A 18 -11.25 -21.19 -37.29
C CYS A 18 -12.17 -21.16 -36.08
N THR A 19 -12.09 -22.16 -35.23
CA THR A 19 -12.63 -22.07 -33.85
C THR A 19 -11.72 -21.15 -33.07
N ALA A 20 -12.12 -19.88 -32.90
CA ALA A 20 -11.50 -19.00 -31.93
C ALA A 20 -11.65 -19.62 -30.54
N ALA A 21 -10.53 -19.95 -29.89
CA ALA A 21 -10.55 -20.37 -28.50
C ALA A 21 -11.14 -19.22 -27.68
N VAL A 22 -12.30 -19.47 -27.05
CA VAL A 22 -12.89 -18.53 -26.09
C VAL A 22 -11.94 -18.49 -24.90
N GLN A 23 -11.17 -17.39 -24.80
CA GLN A 23 -10.29 -17.18 -23.68
C GLN A 23 -11.14 -17.05 -22.42
N ALA A 24 -10.87 -17.89 -21.41
CA ALA A 24 -11.56 -17.77 -20.12
C ALA A 24 -11.47 -16.33 -19.61
N PRO A 25 -12.56 -15.77 -19.04
CA PRO A 25 -12.50 -14.43 -18.49
C PRO A 25 -11.40 -14.37 -17.42
N ALA A 26 -10.62 -13.29 -17.42
CA ALA A 26 -9.62 -13.08 -16.39
C ALA A 26 -10.30 -13.18 -15.00
N PRO A 27 -9.66 -13.80 -13.99
CA PRO A 27 -10.24 -13.91 -12.67
C PRO A 27 -10.56 -12.50 -12.15
N ASN A 28 -11.75 -12.34 -11.56
CA ASN A 28 -12.14 -11.07 -10.94
C ASN A 28 -11.23 -10.85 -9.70
N PRO A 29 -10.38 -9.82 -9.67
CA PRO A 29 -9.44 -9.60 -8.57
C PRO A 29 -10.13 -9.25 -7.24
N LEU A 30 -11.44 -9.03 -7.25
CA LEU A 30 -12.24 -8.75 -6.06
C LEU A 30 -12.97 -9.99 -5.51
N THR A 31 -12.74 -11.19 -6.06
CA THR A 31 -13.25 -12.45 -5.50
C THR A 31 -12.21 -13.04 -4.56
N GLY A 32 -12.59 -13.30 -3.32
CA GLY A 32 -11.70 -13.87 -2.30
C GLY A 32 -11.98 -13.36 -0.90
N THR A 33 -11.05 -13.60 0.02
CA THR A 33 -11.17 -13.17 1.41
C THR A 33 -10.60 -11.76 1.58
N ALA A 34 -11.42 -10.82 2.08
CA ALA A 34 -10.97 -9.49 2.41
C ALA A 34 -10.22 -9.47 3.75
N VAL A 35 -9.06 -8.79 3.76
CA VAL A 35 -8.27 -8.50 4.96
C VAL A 35 -8.22 -7.00 5.13
N ASP A 36 -8.62 -6.49 6.29
CA ASP A 36 -8.46 -5.08 6.66
C ASP A 36 -7.00 -4.82 7.01
N LEU A 37 -6.39 -3.87 6.35
CA LEU A 37 -4.99 -3.47 6.54
C LEU A 37 -4.85 -2.15 7.30
N SER A 38 -5.90 -1.72 8.02
CA SER A 38 -5.91 -0.42 8.69
C SER A 38 -6.16 -0.55 10.18
N HIS A 39 -5.52 0.31 10.95
CA HIS A 39 -5.86 0.56 12.35
C HIS A 39 -7.04 1.53 12.47
N ASP A 40 -7.83 1.40 13.52
CA ASP A 40 -8.92 2.33 13.83
C ASP A 40 -8.38 3.72 14.17
N TYR A 41 -9.12 4.75 13.77
CA TYR A 41 -8.87 6.12 14.23
C TYR A 41 -9.63 6.40 15.51
N SER A 42 -8.90 6.72 16.57
CA SER A 42 -9.40 7.04 17.90
C SER A 42 -8.44 7.99 18.63
N ASP A 43 -8.70 8.30 19.89
CA ASP A 43 -7.77 9.00 20.78
C ASP A 43 -6.49 8.22 21.09
N GLN A 44 -6.46 6.91 20.78
CA GLN A 44 -5.29 6.05 20.90
C GLN A 44 -4.48 5.94 19.60
N THR A 45 -4.93 6.56 18.51
CA THR A 45 -4.21 6.52 17.23
C THR A 45 -2.83 7.12 17.37
N ILE A 46 -1.83 6.39 16.90
CA ILE A 46 -0.43 6.82 16.95
C ILE A 46 -0.14 7.79 15.81
N PHE A 47 0.46 8.91 16.16
CA PHE A 47 0.92 9.96 15.26
C PHE A 47 2.40 10.24 15.50
N TRP A 48 3.05 10.88 14.52
CA TRP A 48 4.38 11.44 14.74
C TRP A 48 4.40 12.33 15.99
N PRO A 49 5.47 12.33 16.79
CA PRO A 49 5.46 13.01 18.09
C PRO A 49 5.08 14.49 18.06
N THR A 50 5.33 15.18 16.96
CA THR A 50 5.02 16.62 16.81
C THR A 50 3.68 16.89 16.12
N ALA A 51 3.02 15.88 15.57
CA ALA A 51 1.74 16.05 14.87
C ALA A 51 0.56 16.13 15.82
N GLU A 52 -0.52 16.81 15.43
CA GLU A 52 -1.80 16.77 16.15
C GLU A 52 -2.45 15.38 15.99
N GLY A 53 -3.08 14.91 17.09
CA GLY A 53 -3.78 13.63 17.10
C GLY A 53 -5.18 13.71 16.48
N PHE A 54 -5.83 12.56 16.39
CA PHE A 54 -7.23 12.45 15.93
C PHE A 54 -8.18 12.97 17.02
N ARG A 55 -9.19 13.73 16.61
CA ARG A 55 -10.28 14.20 17.47
C ARG A 55 -11.62 13.94 16.79
N LEU A 56 -12.55 13.37 17.55
CA LEU A 56 -13.93 13.14 17.13
C LEU A 56 -14.87 13.95 18.01
N ASP A 57 -15.49 14.99 17.46
CA ASP A 57 -16.38 15.89 18.17
C ASP A 57 -17.84 15.50 17.90
N LYS A 58 -18.57 15.08 18.94
CA LYS A 58 -19.98 14.73 18.84
C LYS A 58 -20.81 15.99 18.58
N VAL A 59 -21.53 16.00 17.45
CA VAL A 59 -22.47 17.08 17.07
C VAL A 59 -23.90 16.73 17.49
N ALA A 60 -24.33 15.49 17.22
CA ALA A 60 -25.64 14.99 17.59
C ALA A 60 -25.58 13.49 17.90
N GLY A 61 -26.54 13.00 18.69
CA GLY A 61 -26.68 11.56 18.98
C GLY A 61 -27.85 11.32 19.92
N GLY A 62 -28.92 10.73 19.39
CA GLY A 62 -30.13 10.40 20.14
C GLY A 62 -31.39 10.46 19.29
N MET A 63 -32.53 10.26 19.96
CA MET A 63 -33.86 10.40 19.32
C MET A 63 -34.19 11.87 19.12
N THR A 64 -34.61 12.21 17.92
CA THR A 64 -35.09 13.57 17.59
C THR A 64 -36.51 13.79 18.11
N PRO A 65 -36.96 15.06 18.25
CA PRO A 65 -38.36 15.35 18.58
C PRO A 65 -39.37 14.76 17.57
N GLN A 66 -38.95 14.47 16.33
CA GLN A 66 -39.77 13.87 15.28
C GLN A 66 -39.82 12.33 15.37
N GLY A 67 -39.15 11.70 16.35
CA GLY A 67 -39.25 10.28 16.62
C GLY A 67 -38.29 9.37 15.84
N TYR A 68 -37.23 9.92 15.23
CA TYR A 68 -36.17 9.12 14.62
C TYR A 68 -34.81 9.35 15.29
N TYR A 69 -33.91 8.35 15.22
CA TYR A 69 -32.54 8.47 15.73
C TYR A 69 -31.67 9.22 14.74
N TYR A 70 -30.83 10.13 15.25
CA TYR A 70 -29.83 10.84 14.47
C TYR A 70 -28.51 10.92 15.23
N ALA A 71 -27.41 10.62 14.54
CA ALA A 71 -26.04 10.79 15.05
C ALA A 71 -25.19 11.48 13.99
N ALA A 72 -24.39 12.45 14.42
CA ALA A 72 -23.43 13.15 13.58
C ALA A 72 -22.22 13.59 14.43
N ASN A 73 -21.03 13.54 13.82
CA ASN A 73 -19.81 14.01 14.44
C ASN A 73 -19.01 14.84 13.44
N ASN A 74 -18.18 15.73 13.94
CA ASN A 74 -17.06 16.31 13.22
C ASN A 74 -15.78 15.58 13.63
N PHE A 75 -14.75 15.60 12.78
CA PHE A 75 -13.42 15.12 13.16
C PHE A 75 -12.35 16.07 12.66
N ALA A 76 -11.20 16.06 13.34
CA ALA A 76 -9.97 16.71 12.92
C ALA A 76 -8.80 15.76 13.14
N THR A 77 -7.82 15.79 12.24
CA THR A 77 -6.63 14.95 12.28
C THR A 77 -5.51 15.58 11.46
N ALA A 78 -4.24 15.28 11.79
CA ALA A 78 -3.15 15.49 10.86
C ALA A 78 -3.31 14.54 9.64
N GLU A 79 -2.77 14.91 8.48
CA GLU A 79 -2.77 14.06 7.28
C GLU A 79 -1.95 12.78 7.48
N HIS A 80 -0.85 12.88 8.27
CA HIS A 80 0.13 11.84 8.54
C HIS A 80 -0.03 11.29 9.95
N GLY A 81 -0.51 10.07 10.06
CA GLY A 81 -0.73 9.33 11.31
C GLY A 81 -1.89 8.36 11.21
N GLY A 82 -1.94 7.37 12.11
CA GLY A 82 -2.77 6.20 11.87
C GLY A 82 -2.38 5.52 10.56
N THR A 83 -3.20 4.62 10.05
CA THR A 83 -2.97 4.06 8.70
C THR A 83 -3.26 5.13 7.66
N HIS A 84 -2.24 5.55 6.92
CA HIS A 84 -2.34 6.66 5.97
C HIS A 84 -1.47 6.44 4.72
N LEU A 85 -1.69 7.30 3.73
CA LEU A 85 -0.87 7.39 2.54
C LEU A 85 -0.13 8.72 2.54
N ASP A 86 1.16 8.65 2.24
CA ASP A 86 1.98 9.81 1.89
C ASP A 86 1.95 10.05 0.41
N ALA A 87 1.55 11.25 0.00
CA ALA A 87 1.66 11.68 -1.38
C ALA A 87 3.09 12.13 -1.70
N PRO A 88 3.57 11.95 -2.93
CA PRO A 88 4.93 12.35 -3.32
C PRO A 88 5.32 13.78 -2.99
N VAL A 89 4.37 14.73 -3.02
CA VAL A 89 4.61 16.14 -2.67
C VAL A 89 5.09 16.33 -1.22
N HIS A 90 4.87 15.33 -0.34
CA HIS A 90 5.27 15.41 1.07
C HIS A 90 6.77 15.67 1.25
N PHE A 91 7.63 15.02 0.45
CA PHE A 91 9.08 15.21 0.48
C PHE A 91 9.71 15.59 -0.88
N ALA A 92 8.88 15.81 -1.91
CA ALA A 92 9.37 16.17 -3.24
C ALA A 92 8.52 17.30 -3.86
N GLU A 93 9.06 18.51 -3.88
CA GLU A 93 8.39 19.69 -4.41
C GLU A 93 7.93 19.50 -5.85
N GLY A 94 6.69 19.88 -6.16
CA GLY A 94 6.10 19.79 -7.50
C GLY A 94 5.73 18.36 -7.94
N ARG A 95 5.83 17.37 -7.06
CA ARG A 95 5.32 16.01 -7.29
C ARG A 95 3.83 15.94 -6.97
N TRP A 96 3.22 14.76 -7.19
CA TRP A 96 1.79 14.57 -7.01
C TRP A 96 1.34 14.81 -5.56
N SER A 97 0.31 15.61 -5.40
CA SER A 97 -0.53 15.63 -4.21
C SER A 97 -1.54 14.47 -4.24
N VAL A 98 -2.21 14.21 -3.11
CA VAL A 98 -3.08 13.03 -2.91
C VAL A 98 -4.09 12.84 -4.05
N GLU A 99 -4.77 13.91 -4.46
CA GLU A 99 -5.82 13.85 -5.49
C GLU A 99 -5.27 13.61 -6.90
N GLN A 100 -3.97 13.79 -7.10
CA GLN A 100 -3.29 13.62 -8.38
C GLN A 100 -2.75 12.21 -8.60
N ILE A 101 -2.68 11.39 -7.54
CA ILE A 101 -2.16 10.02 -7.65
C ILE A 101 -3.11 9.19 -8.52
N PRO A 102 -2.64 8.57 -9.62
CA PRO A 102 -3.47 7.70 -10.44
C PRO A 102 -3.97 6.47 -9.68
N LEU A 103 -5.20 6.03 -9.94
CA LEU A 103 -5.79 4.85 -9.29
C LEU A 103 -4.98 3.58 -9.53
N GLU A 104 -4.32 3.48 -10.68
CA GLU A 104 -3.46 2.36 -11.05
C GLU A 104 -2.26 2.18 -10.09
N GLN A 105 -1.86 3.25 -9.38
CA GLN A 105 -0.84 3.17 -8.33
C GLN A 105 -1.40 2.74 -6.97
N LEU A 106 -2.69 2.97 -6.74
CA LEU A 106 -3.37 2.70 -5.47
C LEU A 106 -4.03 1.32 -5.41
N ILE A 107 -4.07 0.62 -6.55
CA ILE A 107 -4.66 -0.72 -6.69
C ILE A 107 -3.66 -1.63 -7.42
N GLY A 108 -3.30 -2.75 -6.81
CA GLY A 108 -2.35 -3.66 -7.42
C GLY A 108 -2.05 -4.91 -6.60
N GLU A 109 -1.30 -5.81 -7.20
CA GLU A 109 -0.81 -7.00 -6.51
C GLU A 109 0.14 -6.61 -5.38
N ALA A 110 -0.02 -7.23 -4.21
CA ALA A 110 0.90 -7.11 -3.09
C ALA A 110 2.16 -7.95 -3.31
N ALA A 111 3.33 -7.39 -2.99
CA ALA A 111 4.56 -8.12 -2.74
C ALA A 111 4.93 -7.93 -1.27
N VAL A 112 4.66 -8.92 -0.43
CA VAL A 112 4.91 -8.84 1.02
C VAL A 112 6.31 -9.34 1.33
N ILE A 113 7.19 -8.42 1.72
CA ILE A 113 8.58 -8.70 2.10
C ILE A 113 8.63 -8.84 3.61
N ASP A 114 8.73 -10.08 4.08
CA ASP A 114 8.77 -10.39 5.51
C ASP A 114 10.21 -10.30 6.03
N VAL A 115 10.45 -9.36 6.93
CA VAL A 115 11.69 -9.14 7.66
C VAL A 115 11.48 -9.14 9.17
N SER A 116 10.34 -9.67 9.63
CA SER A 116 9.92 -9.63 11.04
C SER A 116 10.94 -10.25 11.99
N GLU A 117 11.55 -11.40 11.63
CA GLU A 117 12.61 -12.03 12.43
C GLU A 117 13.84 -11.12 12.59
N LYS A 118 14.23 -10.39 11.54
CA LYS A 118 15.37 -9.45 11.57
C LYS A 118 15.03 -8.24 12.43
N CYS A 119 13.81 -7.73 12.32
CA CYS A 119 13.31 -6.60 13.13
C CYS A 119 13.15 -6.97 14.61
N ALA A 120 12.79 -8.21 14.93
CA ALA A 120 12.76 -8.71 16.29
C ALA A 120 14.17 -8.76 16.94
N ALA A 121 15.18 -9.07 16.15
CA ALA A 121 16.57 -9.10 16.60
C ALA A 121 17.20 -7.70 16.66
N GLN A 122 16.78 -6.78 15.79
CA GLN A 122 17.33 -5.43 15.66
C GLN A 122 16.18 -4.42 15.45
N PRO A 123 15.79 -3.68 16.50
CA PRO A 123 14.64 -2.74 16.43
C PRO A 123 14.76 -1.67 15.33
N ASP A 124 15.96 -1.19 15.04
CA ASP A 124 16.23 -0.18 13.99
C ASP A 124 16.70 -0.84 12.68
N TYR A 125 16.22 -2.06 12.38
CA TYR A 125 16.57 -2.75 11.16
C TYR A 125 16.17 -1.94 9.94
N GLN A 126 17.06 -1.84 8.96
CA GLN A 126 16.79 -1.22 7.68
C GLN A 126 16.80 -2.29 6.59
N VAL A 127 15.67 -2.45 5.90
CA VAL A 127 15.52 -3.41 4.78
C VAL A 127 16.50 -3.07 3.67
N THR A 128 17.33 -4.05 3.30
CA THR A 128 18.44 -3.89 2.38
C THR A 128 18.09 -4.30 0.95
N VAL A 129 18.94 -3.96 -0.03
CA VAL A 129 18.87 -4.51 -1.39
C VAL A 129 18.90 -6.04 -1.38
N ALA A 130 19.71 -6.64 -0.51
CA ALA A 130 19.81 -8.09 -0.41
C ALA A 130 18.50 -8.77 0.03
N ASP A 131 17.69 -8.09 0.86
CA ASP A 131 16.35 -8.58 1.25
C ASP A 131 15.40 -8.57 0.05
N LEU A 132 15.38 -7.48 -0.72
CA LEU A 132 14.57 -7.35 -1.92
C LEU A 132 14.94 -8.39 -2.97
N GLU A 133 16.23 -8.57 -3.23
CA GLU A 133 16.74 -9.58 -4.16
C GLU A 133 16.48 -11.01 -3.68
N ALA A 134 16.59 -11.27 -2.37
CA ALA A 134 16.26 -12.58 -1.80
C ALA A 134 14.77 -12.90 -1.99
N TRP A 135 13.90 -11.92 -1.78
CA TRP A 135 12.47 -12.08 -2.03
C TRP A 135 12.19 -12.38 -3.52
N GLU A 136 12.79 -11.61 -4.45
CA GLU A 136 12.59 -11.83 -5.90
C GLU A 136 13.09 -13.20 -6.37
N ARG A 137 14.18 -13.71 -5.81
CA ARG A 137 14.64 -15.07 -6.13
C ARG A 137 13.61 -16.15 -5.77
N ALA A 138 12.79 -15.90 -4.75
CA ALA A 138 11.78 -16.85 -4.30
C ALA A 138 10.40 -16.63 -4.93
N HIS A 139 10.07 -15.40 -5.35
CA HIS A 139 8.69 -14.98 -5.64
C HIS A 139 8.52 -14.17 -6.94
N GLU A 140 9.48 -14.14 -7.85
CA GLU A 140 9.47 -13.34 -9.08
C GLU A 140 9.74 -11.83 -8.86
N SER A 141 9.57 -11.04 -9.93
CA SER A 141 9.90 -9.61 -9.94
C SER A 141 8.92 -8.75 -9.14
N LEU A 142 9.43 -7.69 -8.51
CA LEU A 142 8.65 -6.64 -7.86
C LEU A 142 7.97 -5.67 -8.84
N ASN A 143 8.20 -5.80 -10.15
CA ASN A 143 7.60 -4.90 -11.14
C ASN A 143 6.08 -4.94 -11.11
N GLY A 144 5.46 -3.75 -11.12
CA GLY A 144 4.02 -3.59 -11.17
C GLY A 144 3.29 -3.88 -9.86
N THR A 145 4.02 -4.14 -8.75
CA THR A 145 3.44 -4.46 -7.45
C THR A 145 3.37 -3.25 -6.51
N ILE A 146 2.55 -3.37 -5.48
CA ILE A 146 2.62 -2.60 -4.25
C ILE A 146 3.51 -3.39 -3.30
N VAL A 147 4.70 -2.87 -3.01
CA VAL A 147 5.65 -3.50 -2.11
C VAL A 147 5.25 -3.22 -0.67
N LEU A 148 4.98 -4.25 0.12
CA LEU A 148 4.61 -4.15 1.54
C LEU A 148 5.70 -4.79 2.40
N ILE A 149 6.29 -4.01 3.29
CA ILE A 149 7.34 -4.46 4.21
C ILE A 149 6.68 -4.85 5.52
N ARG A 150 6.76 -6.14 5.87
CA ARG A 150 6.27 -6.68 7.14
C ARG A 150 7.40 -6.72 8.16
N THR A 151 7.25 -5.99 9.26
CA THR A 151 8.18 -5.95 10.38
C THR A 151 7.61 -6.55 11.66
N ASP A 152 6.28 -6.83 11.69
CA ASP A 152 5.46 -7.20 12.84
C ASP A 152 5.33 -6.08 13.91
N TYR A 153 5.71 -4.85 13.59
CA TYR A 153 5.51 -3.70 14.50
C TYR A 153 4.03 -3.37 14.68
N SER A 154 3.18 -3.61 13.67
CA SER A 154 1.73 -3.41 13.79
C SER A 154 1.10 -4.17 14.96
N GLN A 155 1.69 -5.29 15.41
CA GLN A 155 1.22 -6.07 16.56
C GLN A 155 1.42 -5.35 17.89
N ARG A 156 2.22 -4.27 17.93
CA ARG A 156 2.45 -3.42 19.11
C ARG A 156 1.44 -2.29 19.25
N TRP A 157 0.61 -2.08 18.23
CA TRP A 157 -0.43 -1.07 18.22
C TRP A 157 -1.52 -1.39 19.25
N PRO A 158 -2.08 -0.40 20.02
CA PRO A 158 -1.79 1.04 19.99
C PRO A 158 -0.79 1.51 21.08
N ASP A 159 0.11 0.64 21.58
CA ASP A 159 1.12 1.03 22.57
C ASP A 159 2.23 1.87 21.90
N ALA A 160 2.15 3.20 22.04
CA ALA A 160 3.11 4.11 21.41
C ALA A 160 4.55 3.87 21.90
N ALA A 161 4.78 3.49 23.17
CA ALA A 161 6.12 3.20 23.68
C ALA A 161 6.72 1.96 23.03
N ALA A 162 5.92 0.91 22.86
CA ALA A 162 6.35 -0.31 22.19
C ALA A 162 6.50 -0.11 20.68
N TYR A 163 5.63 0.68 20.05
CA TYR A 163 5.55 0.89 18.61
C TYR A 163 6.58 1.89 18.08
N LEU A 164 6.74 3.04 18.76
CA LEU A 164 7.65 4.12 18.34
C LEU A 164 9.01 4.07 19.06
N GLY A 165 9.15 3.28 20.15
CA GLY A 165 10.28 3.36 21.06
C GLY A 165 10.10 4.40 22.15
N THR A 166 9.09 5.27 22.06
CA THR A 166 8.74 6.29 23.07
C THR A 166 7.25 6.65 23.01
N ALA A 167 6.66 6.94 24.18
CA ALA A 167 5.31 7.53 24.27
C ALA A 167 5.36 9.06 24.44
N GLU A 168 6.56 9.66 24.48
CA GLU A 168 6.72 11.10 24.62
C GLU A 168 6.22 11.83 23.37
N ARG A 169 5.85 13.11 23.56
CA ARG A 169 5.38 14.00 22.48
C ARG A 169 6.29 15.23 22.39
N GLY A 170 6.24 15.90 21.25
CA GLY A 170 7.01 17.11 20.96
C GLY A 170 8.37 16.83 20.35
N GLU A 171 9.11 17.88 20.02
CA GLU A 171 10.39 17.84 19.29
C GLU A 171 11.43 16.92 19.95
N GLY A 172 11.52 16.94 21.30
CA GLY A 172 12.49 16.12 22.04
C GLY A 172 12.24 14.61 21.95
N ALA A 173 11.03 14.20 21.58
CA ALA A 173 10.68 12.79 21.43
C ALA A 173 11.16 12.20 20.07
N VAL A 174 11.35 13.03 19.04
CA VAL A 174 11.77 12.57 17.71
C VAL A 174 13.13 11.86 17.78
N ALA A 175 14.06 12.34 18.60
CA ALA A 175 15.37 11.70 18.77
C ALA A 175 15.32 10.36 19.53
N LYS A 176 14.16 9.98 20.07
CA LYS A 176 13.94 8.74 20.83
C LYS A 176 13.17 7.67 20.04
N LEU A 177 12.90 7.93 18.77
CA LEU A 177 12.18 7.01 17.92
C LEU A 177 13.06 5.80 17.55
N HIS A 178 12.53 4.60 17.72
CA HIS A 178 13.20 3.34 17.42
C HIS A 178 12.20 2.37 16.76
N PHE A 179 12.26 2.26 15.45
CA PHE A 179 11.49 1.31 14.64
C PHE A 179 12.16 1.07 13.29
N PRO A 180 11.90 -0.09 12.64
CA PRO A 180 12.49 -0.44 11.35
C PRO A 180 12.00 0.44 10.21
N GLY A 181 12.78 0.47 9.12
CA GLY A 181 12.42 1.14 7.87
C GLY A 181 13.10 0.53 6.66
N LEU A 182 12.92 1.15 5.50
CA LEU A 182 13.60 0.82 4.26
C LEU A 182 14.92 1.59 4.18
N HIS A 183 16.03 0.90 3.87
CA HIS A 183 17.32 1.55 3.68
C HIS A 183 17.31 2.44 2.42
N PRO A 184 17.89 3.65 2.45
CA PRO A 184 17.93 4.53 1.27
C PRO A 184 18.50 3.88 0.01
N ASP A 185 19.50 3.01 0.15
CA ASP A 185 20.06 2.30 -1.01
C ASP A 185 19.10 1.25 -1.58
N ALA A 186 18.25 0.65 -0.76
CA ALA A 186 17.17 -0.23 -1.24
C ALA A 186 16.10 0.58 -1.98
N ALA A 187 15.75 1.77 -1.50
CA ALA A 187 14.86 2.68 -2.23
C ALA A 187 15.48 3.11 -3.57
N LYS A 188 16.76 3.48 -3.61
CA LYS A 188 17.50 3.81 -4.85
C LYS A 188 17.51 2.62 -5.82
N TRP A 189 17.72 1.42 -5.30
CA TRP A 189 17.69 0.20 -6.11
C TRP A 189 16.30 -0.04 -6.72
N LEU A 190 15.23 0.12 -5.94
CA LEU A 190 13.85 0.01 -6.44
C LEU A 190 13.60 0.99 -7.59
N VAL A 191 13.87 2.27 -7.41
CA VAL A 191 13.61 3.28 -8.45
C VAL A 191 14.50 3.16 -9.68
N ALA A 192 15.68 2.56 -9.55
CA ALA A 192 16.61 2.36 -10.66
C ALA A 192 16.30 1.09 -11.48
N ASN A 193 15.73 0.06 -10.83
CA ASN A 193 15.66 -1.29 -11.41
C ASN A 193 14.22 -1.82 -11.52
N ARG A 194 13.23 -1.18 -10.86
CA ARG A 194 11.85 -1.68 -10.80
C ARG A 194 10.82 -0.58 -11.08
N THR A 195 9.63 -1.01 -11.48
CA THR A 195 8.47 -0.15 -11.68
C THR A 195 7.43 -0.50 -10.62
N VAL A 196 7.69 -0.16 -9.35
CA VAL A 196 6.74 -0.39 -8.26
C VAL A 196 5.66 0.68 -8.24
N LYS A 197 4.46 0.33 -7.78
CA LYS A 197 3.30 1.23 -7.69
C LYS A 197 3.35 2.10 -6.45
N ALA A 198 3.62 1.49 -5.31
CA ALA A 198 3.75 2.12 -4.00
C ALA A 198 4.67 1.28 -3.12
N VAL A 199 5.17 1.86 -2.03
CA VAL A 199 5.90 1.15 -0.98
C VAL A 199 5.15 1.35 0.34
N GLY A 200 4.82 0.27 1.03
CA GLY A 200 4.14 0.30 2.32
C GLY A 200 4.94 -0.40 3.41
N ILE A 201 4.68 -0.04 4.67
CA ILE A 201 5.31 -0.61 5.85
C ILE A 201 4.35 -0.59 7.04
N ASP A 202 4.52 -1.51 7.97
CA ASP A 202 3.76 -1.60 9.21
C ASP A 202 4.43 -0.86 10.39
N THR A 203 5.21 0.20 10.09
CA THR A 203 5.79 1.15 11.05
C THR A 203 5.28 2.57 10.79
N ALA A 204 5.65 3.50 11.68
CA ALA A 204 5.21 4.90 11.61
C ALA A 204 5.89 5.72 10.50
N SER A 205 6.87 5.15 9.81
CA SER A 205 7.57 5.79 8.69
C SER A 205 8.23 4.74 7.81
N ILE A 206 8.28 4.98 6.48
CA ILE A 206 9.08 4.18 5.55
C ILE A 206 10.59 4.36 5.77
N ASP A 207 11.04 5.48 6.34
CA ASP A 207 12.38 5.61 6.91
C ASP A 207 12.40 4.99 8.31
N TYR A 208 13.56 4.50 8.77
CA TYR A 208 13.71 3.98 10.14
C TYR A 208 13.66 5.11 11.19
N GLY A 209 13.33 4.78 12.44
CA GLY A 209 13.05 5.76 13.50
C GLY A 209 14.13 6.81 13.75
N GLN A 210 15.41 6.49 13.55
CA GLN A 210 16.54 7.40 13.74
C GLN A 210 16.90 8.20 12.47
N SER A 211 16.08 8.13 11.39
CA SER A 211 16.32 8.92 10.19
C SER A 211 16.14 10.41 10.46
N THR A 212 17.14 11.21 10.11
CA THR A 212 17.10 12.68 10.21
C THR A 212 17.04 13.37 8.84
N LEU A 213 17.29 12.63 7.76
CA LEU A 213 17.36 13.15 6.39
C LEU A 213 16.19 12.67 5.52
N PHE A 214 15.39 11.72 5.99
CA PHE A 214 14.24 11.14 5.27
C PHE A 214 14.59 10.74 3.82
N GLU A 215 15.76 10.11 3.64
CA GLU A 215 16.28 9.83 2.30
C GLU A 215 15.41 8.83 1.54
N THR A 216 14.82 7.86 2.22
CA THR A 216 13.93 6.86 1.59
C THR A 216 12.70 7.55 1.01
N HIS A 217 12.03 8.42 1.78
CA HIS A 217 10.92 9.25 1.28
C HIS A 217 11.35 10.05 0.04
N ARG A 218 12.40 10.82 0.16
CA ARG A 218 12.89 11.70 -0.91
C ARG A 218 13.16 10.93 -2.20
N VAL A 219 13.82 9.77 -2.11
CA VAL A 219 14.16 8.93 -3.27
C VAL A 219 12.91 8.40 -3.97
N LEU A 220 11.94 7.89 -3.22
CA LEU A 220 10.70 7.33 -3.77
C LEU A 220 9.78 8.44 -4.33
N TYR A 221 9.60 9.52 -3.57
CA TYR A 221 8.65 10.58 -3.92
C TYR A 221 9.12 11.43 -5.10
N GLU A 222 10.42 11.60 -5.30
CA GLU A 222 10.98 12.17 -6.54
C GLU A 222 10.59 11.38 -7.80
N ARG A 223 10.14 10.14 -7.65
CA ARG A 223 9.66 9.27 -8.74
C ARG A 223 8.15 9.09 -8.75
N ASN A 224 7.41 9.89 -7.97
CA ASN A 224 5.97 9.76 -7.78
C ASN A 224 5.54 8.35 -7.29
N ILE A 225 6.36 7.70 -6.47
CA ILE A 225 6.02 6.45 -5.81
C ILE A 225 5.52 6.80 -4.40
N PRO A 226 4.21 6.69 -4.10
CA PRO A 226 3.65 7.04 -2.80
C PRO A 226 4.05 6.04 -1.71
N GLY A 227 4.04 6.51 -0.45
CA GLY A 227 4.23 5.71 0.75
C GLY A 227 2.91 5.29 1.40
N LEU A 228 2.89 4.11 2.03
CA LEU A 228 1.79 3.65 2.88
C LEU A 228 2.37 3.34 4.25
N GLU A 229 1.87 3.96 5.31
CA GLU A 229 2.45 3.84 6.65
C GLU A 229 1.44 3.35 7.67
N ASN A 230 1.94 2.75 8.75
CA ASN A 230 1.10 2.14 9.78
C ASN A 230 0.11 1.12 9.22
N ILE A 231 0.57 0.27 8.28
CA ILE A 231 -0.25 -0.80 7.72
C ILE A 231 -0.45 -1.90 8.77
N ALA A 232 -1.66 -2.41 8.89
CA ALA A 232 -2.01 -3.49 9.80
C ALA A 232 -2.08 -4.85 9.13
N ASN A 233 -2.00 -5.93 9.91
CA ASN A 233 -2.35 -7.30 9.51
C ASN A 233 -1.58 -7.87 8.31
N LEU A 234 -0.33 -7.42 8.06
CA LEU A 234 0.49 -7.93 6.96
C LEU A 234 0.84 -9.42 7.12
N GLU A 235 0.85 -9.94 8.35
CA GLU A 235 1.07 -11.36 8.66
C GLU A 235 -0.03 -12.29 8.11
N ARG A 236 -1.18 -11.72 7.74
CA ARG A 236 -2.31 -12.46 7.16
C ARG A 236 -2.21 -12.61 5.64
N LEU A 237 -1.30 -11.89 5.01
CA LEU A 237 -1.14 -11.90 3.56
C LEU A 237 -0.13 -12.97 3.12
N PRO A 238 -0.37 -13.64 1.99
CA PRO A 238 0.67 -14.43 1.34
C PRO A 238 1.77 -13.51 0.81
N PRO A 239 2.98 -14.03 0.57
CA PRO A 239 4.06 -13.25 -0.02
C PRO A 239 3.69 -12.56 -1.34
N ARG A 240 2.77 -13.20 -2.11
CA ARG A 240 2.29 -12.71 -3.40
C ARG A 240 0.85 -13.17 -3.69
N GLY A 241 0.18 -12.53 -4.66
CA GLY A 241 -1.14 -12.96 -5.15
C GLY A 241 -2.33 -12.23 -4.51
N ALA A 242 -2.16 -11.56 -3.37
CA ALA A 242 -3.20 -10.69 -2.82
C ALA A 242 -3.30 -9.39 -3.63
N THR A 243 -4.51 -8.87 -3.83
CA THR A 243 -4.73 -7.54 -4.43
C THR A 243 -4.96 -6.51 -3.34
N VAL A 244 -4.10 -5.50 -3.27
CA VAL A 244 -4.25 -4.35 -2.36
C VAL A 244 -5.07 -3.25 -3.01
N ILE A 245 -5.94 -2.64 -2.22
CA ILE A 245 -6.72 -1.44 -2.54
C ILE A 245 -6.46 -0.43 -1.41
N ALA A 246 -5.72 0.65 -1.71
CA ALA A 246 -5.25 1.65 -0.75
C ALA A 246 -5.70 3.05 -1.20
N LEU A 247 -6.98 3.37 -0.99
CA LEU A 247 -7.60 4.61 -1.46
C LEU A 247 -7.67 5.64 -0.33
N PRO A 248 -6.81 6.68 -0.33
CA PRO A 248 -6.83 7.74 0.68
C PRO A 248 -8.04 8.66 0.52
N MET A 249 -8.34 9.41 1.58
CA MET A 249 -9.23 10.56 1.49
C MET A 249 -8.69 11.53 0.43
N LYS A 250 -9.51 11.85 -0.60
CA LYS A 250 -9.07 12.64 -1.77
C LYS A 250 -8.99 14.13 -1.45
N ILE A 251 -8.00 14.52 -0.65
CA ILE A 251 -7.77 15.90 -0.23
C ILE A 251 -7.04 16.65 -1.36
N LYS A 252 -7.66 17.73 -1.85
CA LYS A 252 -7.05 18.56 -2.90
C LYS A 252 -5.85 19.33 -2.35
N GLY A 253 -4.68 19.11 -2.93
CA GLY A 253 -3.41 19.70 -2.49
C GLY A 253 -2.84 19.05 -1.23
N GLY A 254 -3.43 17.95 -0.73
CA GLY A 254 -2.96 17.24 0.45
C GLY A 254 -1.59 16.59 0.23
N SER A 255 -0.74 16.64 1.25
CA SER A 255 0.56 15.98 1.26
C SER A 255 0.46 14.50 1.65
N GLY A 256 -0.65 14.10 2.26
CA GLY A 256 -1.00 12.76 2.67
C GLY A 256 -2.48 12.69 3.05
N ALA A 257 -2.98 11.52 3.38
CA ALA A 257 -4.33 11.38 3.91
C ALA A 257 -4.56 10.06 4.62
N PRO A 258 -5.43 10.03 5.66
CA PRO A 258 -6.00 8.81 6.20
C PRO A 258 -6.60 7.93 5.11
N LEU A 259 -6.47 6.63 5.27
CA LEU A 259 -7.08 5.67 4.35
C LEU A 259 -7.61 4.43 5.08
N ARG A 260 -8.52 3.70 4.46
CA ARG A 260 -8.78 2.32 4.80
C ARG A 260 -8.23 1.43 3.69
N ALA A 261 -7.05 0.87 3.91
CA ALA A 261 -6.47 -0.12 3.01
C ALA A 261 -7.09 -1.49 3.27
N ILE A 262 -7.31 -2.23 2.20
CA ILE A 262 -7.72 -3.64 2.28
C ILE A 262 -6.88 -4.48 1.31
N ALA A 263 -6.77 -5.77 1.60
CA ALA A 263 -6.27 -6.74 0.63
C ALA A 263 -7.33 -7.81 0.35
N ILE A 264 -7.40 -8.27 -0.89
CA ILE A 264 -8.22 -9.41 -1.31
C ILE A 264 -7.29 -10.59 -1.59
N ILE A 265 -7.43 -11.67 -0.84
CA ILE A 265 -6.72 -12.93 -1.05
C ILE A 265 -7.61 -13.83 -1.90
N PRO A 266 -7.17 -14.28 -3.10
CA PRO A 266 -7.93 -15.13 -4.00
C PRO A 266 -8.39 -16.46 -3.40
#